data_9a6cc1c514b33de74b1d29b46d2cb517
#
_entry.id   9a6cc1c514b33de74b1d29b46d2cb517
#
_cell.length_a   1.000
_cell.length_b   1.000
_cell.length_c   1.000
_cell.angle_alpha   90.00
_cell.angle_beta   90.00
_cell.angle_gamma   90.00
#
_symmetry.space_group_name_H-M   'P 1'
#
loop_
_entity.id
_entity.type
_entity.pdbx_description
1 polymer ?
#
loop_
_entity_poly.entity_id
_entity_poly.type
_entity_poly.pdbx_seq_one_letter_code
_entity_poly.pdbx_strand_id
1 'polypeptide(L)'
;MIDRQDRAGQIATERRRRDDLSGAPRLKLAVPEAVQARLAAEGRTPRWVNDTGNRIADLTQRDDYDLVEGVDPVKVGTNDEGKPLYAYLLSKRSDFIAQDREKSDQRRREVEKARFDAGTSQPIEGLKGATTYVDPASKIGRANQVLE
;
A
#
# COMPACT_ATOMS: atom_id res chain seq x y z
N MET A 1 -41.99 10.71 10.47
CA MET A 1 -40.94 10.41 11.49
C MET A 1 -40.67 8.91 11.46
N ILE A 2 -39.47 8.51 11.08
CA ILE A 2 -39.06 7.11 11.15
C ILE A 2 -38.74 6.83 12.62
N ASP A 3 -39.42 5.84 13.19
CA ASP A 3 -39.28 5.48 14.58
C ASP A 3 -37.85 4.95 14.86
N ARG A 4 -37.32 5.18 16.05
CA ARG A 4 -35.95 4.75 16.45
C ARG A 4 -35.73 3.24 16.32
N GLN A 5 -36.78 2.46 16.48
CA GLN A 5 -36.79 1.00 16.36
C GLN A 5 -36.62 0.55 14.90
N ASP A 6 -37.26 1.25 13.95
CA ASP A 6 -37.13 0.96 12.52
C ASP A 6 -35.74 1.24 12.00
N ARG A 7 -35.11 2.28 12.52
CA ARG A 7 -33.71 2.64 12.16
C ARG A 7 -32.70 1.58 12.64
N ALA A 8 -32.89 1.04 13.84
CA ALA A 8 -32.03 -0.03 14.35
C ALA A 8 -32.19 -1.32 13.54
N GLY A 9 -33.40 -1.65 13.11
CA GLY A 9 -33.68 -2.78 12.23
C GLY A 9 -33.07 -2.62 10.85
N GLN A 10 -33.14 -1.43 10.26
CA GLN A 10 -32.51 -1.12 8.97
C GLN A 10 -30.99 -1.22 9.02
N ILE A 11 -30.38 -0.68 10.07
CA ILE A 11 -28.91 -0.78 10.28
C ILE A 11 -28.48 -2.23 10.47
N ALA A 12 -29.23 -3.03 11.21
CA ALA A 12 -28.92 -4.45 11.39
C ALA A 12 -29.05 -5.24 10.08
N THR A 13 -30.04 -4.89 9.22
CA THR A 13 -30.22 -5.51 7.90
C THR A 13 -29.11 -5.10 6.92
N GLU A 14 -28.69 -3.84 6.96
CA GLU A 14 -27.54 -3.39 6.15
C GLU A 14 -26.22 -4.02 6.59
N ARG A 15 -26.00 -4.21 7.89
CA ARG A 15 -24.83 -4.92 8.41
C ARG A 15 -24.81 -6.37 7.96
N ARG A 16 -25.95 -7.07 8.02
CA ARG A 16 -26.07 -8.45 7.51
C ARG A 16 -25.75 -8.54 6.02
N ARG A 17 -26.21 -7.58 5.21
CA ARG A 17 -25.84 -7.50 3.79
C ARG A 17 -24.34 -7.33 3.58
N ARG A 18 -23.68 -6.55 4.42
CA ARG A 18 -22.22 -6.38 4.36
C ARG A 18 -21.47 -7.64 4.78
N ASP A 19 -21.99 -8.35 5.79
CA ASP A 19 -21.38 -9.61 6.25
C ASP A 19 -21.54 -10.71 5.20
N ASP A 20 -22.68 -10.79 4.54
CA ASP A 20 -22.91 -11.71 3.42
C ASP A 20 -22.00 -11.41 2.23
N LEU A 21 -21.73 -10.15 1.94
CA LEU A 21 -20.80 -9.73 0.89
C LEU A 21 -19.34 -9.88 1.30
N SER A 22 -19.02 -9.80 2.59
CA SER A 22 -17.66 -10.02 3.09
C SER A 22 -17.22 -11.48 3.02
N GLY A 23 -18.18 -12.40 3.00
CA GLY A 23 -17.96 -13.83 2.81
C GLY A 23 -17.83 -14.26 1.35
N ALA A 24 -18.14 -13.38 0.38
CA ALA A 24 -17.92 -13.68 -1.03
C ALA A 24 -16.41 -13.86 -1.27
N PRO A 25 -15.99 -14.98 -1.90
CA PRO A 25 -14.59 -15.19 -2.17
C PRO A 25 -14.07 -14.06 -3.06
N ARG A 26 -13.25 -13.20 -2.50
CA ARG A 26 -12.52 -12.21 -3.30
C ARG A 26 -11.70 -12.99 -4.34
N LEU A 27 -11.77 -12.56 -5.58
CA LEU A 27 -10.95 -13.12 -6.65
C LEU A 27 -9.48 -12.93 -6.26
N LYS A 28 -8.92 -13.94 -5.61
CA LYS A 28 -7.49 -13.95 -5.32
C LYS A 28 -6.78 -14.43 -6.57
N LEU A 29 -5.98 -13.58 -7.16
CA LEU A 29 -5.05 -13.96 -8.19
C LEU A 29 -3.99 -14.89 -7.56
N ALA A 30 -4.20 -16.18 -7.69
CA ALA A 30 -3.27 -17.18 -7.20
C ALA A 30 -2.22 -17.46 -8.29
N VAL A 31 -0.98 -17.63 -7.88
CA VAL A 31 0.09 -18.11 -8.76
C VAL A 31 -0.02 -19.64 -8.82
N PRO A 32 -0.04 -20.27 -10.01
CA PRO A 32 -0.02 -21.72 -10.12
C PRO A 32 1.17 -22.32 -9.36
N GLU A 33 0.93 -23.39 -8.62
CA GLU A 33 1.94 -24.00 -7.73
C GLU A 33 3.23 -24.38 -8.47
N ALA A 34 3.11 -24.95 -9.68
CA ALA A 34 4.26 -25.32 -10.51
C ALA A 34 5.09 -24.08 -10.92
N VAL A 35 4.44 -22.98 -11.24
CA VAL A 35 5.10 -21.71 -11.58
C VAL A 35 5.77 -21.09 -10.35
N GLN A 36 5.11 -21.14 -9.22
CA GLN A 36 5.66 -20.64 -7.95
C GLN A 36 6.91 -21.42 -7.53
N ALA A 37 6.88 -22.75 -7.66
CA ALA A 37 8.04 -23.60 -7.37
C ALA A 37 9.22 -23.32 -8.32
N ARG A 38 8.95 -23.16 -9.62
CA ARG A 38 9.97 -22.78 -10.62
C ARG A 38 10.61 -21.42 -10.29
N LEU A 39 9.80 -20.42 -10.02
CA LEU A 39 10.29 -19.08 -9.70
C LEU A 39 11.07 -19.05 -8.38
N ALA A 40 10.63 -19.81 -7.37
CA ALA A 40 11.35 -19.96 -6.12
C ALA A 40 12.73 -20.62 -6.33
N ALA A 41 12.81 -21.64 -7.18
CA ALA A 41 14.08 -22.28 -7.55
C ALA A 41 15.04 -21.32 -8.28
N GLU A 42 14.51 -20.40 -9.07
CA GLU A 42 15.26 -19.35 -9.77
C GLU A 42 15.58 -18.13 -8.88
N GLY A 43 15.12 -18.11 -7.62
CA GLY A 43 15.29 -16.99 -6.70
C GLY A 43 14.51 -15.74 -7.13
N ARG A 44 13.33 -15.94 -7.72
CA ARG A 44 12.46 -14.87 -8.22
C ARG A 44 11.14 -14.82 -7.45
N THR A 45 10.62 -13.63 -7.24
CA THR A 45 9.34 -13.40 -6.57
C THR A 45 8.29 -12.98 -7.57
N PRO A 46 7.15 -13.69 -7.64
CA PRO A 46 6.05 -13.36 -8.57
C PRO A 46 5.20 -12.18 -8.04
N ARG A 47 4.65 -11.42 -8.98
CA ARG A 47 3.72 -10.34 -8.72
C ARG A 47 2.72 -10.19 -9.86
N TRP A 48 1.43 -10.17 -9.53
CA TRP A 48 0.39 -9.81 -10.48
C TRP A 48 0.31 -8.30 -10.65
N VAL A 49 0.26 -7.84 -11.88
CA VAL A 49 0.20 -6.42 -12.24
C VAL A 49 -0.89 -6.20 -13.28
N ASN A 50 -1.77 -5.26 -13.01
CA ASN A 50 -2.81 -4.86 -13.94
C ASN A 50 -2.20 -4.04 -15.08
N ASP A 51 -2.64 -4.32 -16.30
CA ASP A 51 -2.23 -3.59 -17.49
C ASP A 51 -3.00 -2.27 -17.59
N THR A 52 -2.55 -1.27 -16.84
CA THR A 52 -3.09 0.09 -16.83
C THR A 52 -2.07 1.05 -17.42
N GLY A 53 -2.42 1.66 -18.54
CA GLY A 53 -1.51 2.59 -19.24
C GLY A 53 -0.19 1.93 -19.62
N ASN A 54 0.92 2.56 -19.25
CA ASN A 54 2.28 2.07 -19.50
C ASN A 54 2.91 1.29 -18.34
N ARG A 55 2.11 0.88 -17.36
CA ARG A 55 2.64 0.31 -16.11
C ARG A 55 3.50 -0.93 -16.32
N ILE A 56 3.09 -1.84 -17.20
CA ILE A 56 3.86 -3.06 -17.50
C ILE A 56 5.18 -2.70 -18.18
N ALA A 57 5.16 -1.80 -19.15
CA ALA A 57 6.36 -1.30 -19.82
C ALA A 57 7.32 -0.61 -18.83
N ASP A 58 6.82 0.21 -17.94
CA ASP A 58 7.63 0.88 -16.93
C ASP A 58 8.29 -0.13 -15.97
N LEU A 59 7.54 -1.12 -15.51
CA LEU A 59 8.07 -2.16 -14.63
C LEU A 59 9.12 -3.04 -15.32
N THR A 60 8.93 -3.37 -16.59
CA THR A 60 9.87 -4.21 -17.34
C THR A 60 11.13 -3.45 -17.76
N GLN A 61 11.01 -2.17 -18.10
CA GLN A 61 12.13 -1.37 -18.60
C GLN A 61 12.93 -0.68 -17.49
N ARG A 62 12.30 -0.34 -16.36
CA ARG A 62 12.93 0.47 -15.30
C ARG A 62 13.13 -0.27 -13.99
N ASP A 63 12.24 -1.20 -13.66
CA ASP A 63 12.19 -1.80 -12.32
C ASP A 63 12.64 -3.27 -12.30
N ASP A 64 13.28 -3.74 -13.37
CA ASP A 64 13.86 -5.10 -13.49
C ASP A 64 12.83 -6.25 -13.33
N TYR A 65 11.58 -6.00 -13.68
CA TYR A 65 10.58 -7.05 -13.76
C TYR A 65 10.58 -7.72 -15.13
N ASP A 66 10.41 -9.03 -15.13
CA ASP A 66 10.28 -9.83 -16.35
C ASP A 66 8.88 -10.49 -16.41
N LEU A 67 8.33 -10.60 -17.59
CA LEU A 67 7.08 -11.33 -17.82
C LEU A 67 7.33 -12.83 -17.58
N VAL A 68 6.45 -13.46 -16.80
CA VAL A 68 6.53 -14.90 -16.54
C VAL A 68 5.93 -15.67 -17.73
N GLU A 69 6.76 -16.50 -18.36
CA GLU A 69 6.31 -17.36 -19.45
C GLU A 69 5.42 -18.52 -18.96
N GLY A 70 4.47 -18.93 -19.78
CA GLY A 70 3.59 -20.06 -19.51
C GLY A 70 2.42 -19.75 -18.59
N VAL A 71 2.17 -18.49 -18.27
CA VAL A 71 1.00 -18.03 -17.51
C VAL A 71 0.20 -17.05 -18.36
N ASP A 72 -1.06 -17.38 -18.59
CA ASP A 72 -1.96 -16.51 -19.34
C ASP A 72 -2.41 -15.30 -18.49
N PRO A 73 -2.64 -14.13 -19.10
CA PRO A 73 -3.20 -12.99 -18.40
C PRO A 73 -4.63 -13.30 -17.94
N VAL A 74 -4.99 -12.79 -16.77
CA VAL A 74 -6.30 -12.98 -16.15
C VAL A 74 -7.11 -11.71 -16.23
N LYS A 75 -8.36 -11.83 -16.72
CA LYS A 75 -9.29 -10.69 -16.71
C LYS A 75 -9.69 -10.36 -15.28
N VAL A 76 -9.39 -9.15 -14.83
CA VAL A 76 -9.66 -8.69 -13.46
C VAL A 76 -10.81 -7.68 -13.38
N GLY A 77 -11.25 -7.13 -14.49
CA GLY A 77 -12.33 -6.16 -14.53
C GLY A 77 -12.43 -5.44 -15.88
N THR A 78 -12.91 -4.22 -15.83
CA THR A 78 -12.96 -3.29 -16.97
C THR A 78 -12.28 -1.98 -16.56
N ASN A 79 -11.63 -1.34 -17.53
CA ASN A 79 -11.05 -0.01 -17.32
C ASN A 79 -12.12 1.09 -17.44
N ASP A 80 -11.73 2.34 -17.21
CA ASP A 80 -12.62 3.51 -17.28
C ASP A 80 -13.23 3.72 -18.68
N GLU A 81 -12.60 3.18 -19.72
CA GLU A 81 -13.08 3.22 -21.11
C GLU A 81 -14.03 2.05 -21.47
N GLY A 82 -14.34 1.19 -20.50
CA GLY A 82 -15.19 0.01 -20.73
C GLY A 82 -14.49 -1.18 -21.39
N LYS A 83 -13.17 -1.11 -21.62
CA LYS A 83 -12.37 -2.21 -22.15
C LYS A 83 -11.98 -3.21 -21.06
N PRO A 84 -11.85 -4.52 -21.39
CA PRO A 84 -11.43 -5.50 -20.41
C PRO A 84 -10.02 -5.19 -19.88
N LEU A 85 -9.88 -5.25 -18.55
CA LEU A 85 -8.61 -5.08 -17.86
C LEU A 85 -8.01 -6.43 -17.52
N TYR A 86 -6.78 -6.66 -17.92
CA TYR A 86 -6.05 -7.90 -17.66
C TYR A 86 -4.93 -7.69 -16.64
N ALA A 87 -4.69 -8.70 -15.81
CA ALA A 87 -3.52 -8.79 -14.98
C ALA A 87 -2.50 -9.75 -15.59
N TYR A 88 -1.25 -9.35 -15.60
CA TYR A 88 -0.11 -10.14 -16.07
C TYR A 88 0.76 -10.56 -14.88
N LEU A 89 1.28 -11.77 -14.91
CA LEU A 89 2.21 -12.25 -13.92
C LEU A 89 3.63 -11.82 -14.31
N LEU A 90 4.23 -11.01 -13.46
CA LEU A 90 5.62 -10.57 -13.57
C LEU A 90 6.43 -11.18 -12.45
N SER A 91 7.72 -11.29 -12.64
CA SER A 91 8.65 -11.73 -11.60
C SER A 91 9.88 -10.84 -11.56
N LYS A 92 10.45 -10.68 -10.37
CA LYS A 92 11.69 -9.96 -10.14
C LYS A 92 12.59 -10.78 -9.24
N ARG A 93 13.88 -10.67 -9.42
CA ARG A 93 14.86 -11.32 -8.53
C ARG A 93 14.63 -10.86 -7.10
N SER A 94 14.60 -11.81 -6.18
CA SER A 94 14.30 -11.55 -4.77
C SER A 94 15.39 -10.69 -4.10
N ASP A 95 16.65 -10.81 -4.53
CA ASP A 95 17.74 -9.96 -4.08
C ASP A 95 17.57 -8.50 -4.51
N PHE A 96 17.07 -8.23 -5.72
CA PHE A 96 16.76 -6.88 -6.19
C PHE A 96 15.60 -6.26 -5.42
N ILE A 97 14.58 -7.06 -5.09
CA ILE A 97 13.46 -6.61 -4.24
C ILE A 97 13.96 -6.20 -2.86
N ALA A 98 14.87 -7.00 -2.27
CA ALA A 98 15.48 -6.68 -0.98
C ALA A 98 16.30 -5.38 -1.03
N GLN A 99 17.08 -5.18 -2.10
CA GLN A 99 17.83 -3.94 -2.31
C GLN A 99 16.92 -2.72 -2.48
N ASP A 100 15.85 -2.85 -3.25
CA ASP A 100 14.89 -1.75 -3.44
C ASP A 100 14.17 -1.39 -2.15
N ARG A 101 13.83 -2.39 -1.35
CA ARG A 101 13.24 -2.20 -0.02
C ARG A 101 14.19 -1.45 0.90
N GLU A 102 15.45 -1.87 0.95
CA GLU A 102 16.49 -1.19 1.76
C GLU A 102 16.68 0.27 1.33
N LYS A 103 16.78 0.54 0.03
CA LYS A 103 16.87 1.91 -0.50
C LYS A 103 15.63 2.75 -0.15
N SER A 104 14.45 2.16 -0.22
CA SER A 104 13.21 2.82 0.14
C SER A 104 13.15 3.15 1.63
N ASP A 105 13.58 2.21 2.47
CA ASP A 105 13.61 2.41 3.92
C ASP A 105 14.66 3.46 4.34
N GLN A 106 15.82 3.47 3.70
CA GLN A 106 16.84 4.52 3.91
C GLN A 106 16.28 5.88 3.54
N ARG A 107 15.65 6.01 2.37
CA ARG A 107 15.03 7.27 1.93
C ARG A 107 13.93 7.74 2.89
N ARG A 108 13.12 6.81 3.39
CA ARG A 108 12.09 7.11 4.39
C ARG A 108 12.71 7.63 5.68
N ARG A 109 13.74 6.97 6.20
CA ARG A 109 14.48 7.41 7.41
C ARG A 109 15.09 8.79 7.21
N GLU A 110 15.66 9.08 6.06
CA GLU A 110 16.21 10.41 5.72
C GLU A 110 15.14 11.48 5.70
N VAL A 111 13.98 11.20 5.10
CA VAL A 111 12.84 12.14 5.09
C VAL A 111 12.28 12.36 6.49
N GLU A 112 12.13 11.30 7.30
CA GLU A 112 11.69 11.41 8.69
C GLU A 112 12.68 12.21 9.52
N LYS A 113 13.98 11.94 9.37
CA LYS A 113 15.04 12.70 10.04
C LYS A 113 15.02 14.17 9.63
N ALA A 114 14.91 14.47 8.34
CA ALA A 114 14.83 15.84 7.85
C ALA A 114 13.59 16.57 8.39
N ARG A 115 12.46 15.89 8.49
CA ARG A 115 11.24 16.42 9.12
C ARG A 115 11.45 16.71 10.61
N PHE A 116 12.08 15.79 11.32
CA PHE A 116 12.38 15.95 12.72
C PHE A 116 13.37 17.09 12.97
N ASP A 117 14.43 17.18 12.18
CA ASP A 117 15.46 18.24 12.29
C ASP A 117 14.90 19.62 11.91
N ALA A 118 13.95 19.67 10.95
CA ALA A 118 13.27 20.92 10.53
C ALA A 118 12.17 21.36 11.50
N GLY A 119 11.65 20.44 12.33
CA GLY A 119 10.64 20.71 13.34
C GLY A 119 11.24 21.21 14.64
N THR A 120 10.45 21.95 15.40
CA THR A 120 10.83 22.36 16.74
C THR A 120 10.50 21.23 17.71
N SER A 121 11.50 20.46 18.14
CA SER A 121 11.33 19.47 19.19
C SER A 121 11.43 20.14 20.56
N GLN A 122 10.37 20.06 21.36
CA GLN A 122 10.38 20.55 22.73
C GLN A 122 10.39 19.37 23.71
N PRO A 123 11.23 19.44 24.76
CA PRO A 123 11.20 18.44 25.81
C PRO A 123 9.85 18.45 26.53
N ILE A 124 9.28 17.27 26.76
CA ILE A 124 8.07 17.13 27.56
C ILE A 124 8.45 17.20 29.03
N GLU A 125 7.91 18.18 29.73
CA GLU A 125 8.18 18.38 31.14
C GLU A 125 7.73 17.14 31.96
N GLY A 126 8.64 16.61 32.78
CA GLY A 126 8.39 15.41 33.57
C GLY A 126 8.73 14.07 32.92
N LEU A 127 9.02 14.03 31.63
CA LEU A 127 9.40 12.81 30.91
C LEU A 127 10.83 12.95 30.34
N LYS A 128 11.80 12.42 31.05
CA LYS A 128 13.20 12.42 30.56
C LYS A 128 13.32 11.66 29.25
N GLY A 129 13.79 12.35 28.20
CA GLY A 129 14.03 11.78 26.86
C GLY A 129 12.84 11.74 25.93
N ALA A 130 11.66 12.21 26.35
CA ALA A 130 10.52 12.37 25.46
C ALA A 130 10.48 13.78 24.88
N THR A 131 10.33 13.90 23.58
CA THR A 131 10.20 15.17 22.86
C THR A 131 8.92 15.16 22.04
N THR A 132 8.23 16.30 22.00
CA THR A 132 7.09 16.49 21.10
C THR A 132 7.56 17.19 19.83
N TYR A 133 7.16 16.65 18.67
CA TYR A 133 7.36 17.33 17.41
C TYR A 133 6.34 18.48 17.32
N VAL A 134 6.83 19.70 17.15
CA VAL A 134 5.99 20.87 16.89
C VAL A 134 6.28 21.34 15.47
N ASP A 135 5.25 21.38 14.63
CA ASP A 135 5.37 21.90 13.28
C ASP A 135 5.72 23.41 13.35
N PRO A 136 6.85 23.83 12.76
CA PRO A 136 7.26 25.24 12.78
C PRO A 136 6.27 26.17 12.05
N ALA A 137 5.42 25.63 11.19
CA ALA A 137 4.35 26.38 10.54
C ALA A 137 3.09 26.55 11.40
N SER A 138 2.98 25.80 12.51
CA SER A 138 1.80 25.88 13.38
C SER A 138 1.84 27.14 14.24
N LYS A 139 0.69 27.79 14.37
CA LYS A 139 0.53 28.96 15.25
C LYS A 139 0.77 28.63 16.72
N ILE A 140 0.62 27.36 17.13
CA ILE A 140 0.81 26.88 18.50
C ILE A 140 2.31 26.87 18.85
N GLY A 141 3.19 26.48 17.91
CA GLY A 141 4.63 26.51 18.10
C GLY A 141 5.20 27.92 18.31
N ARG A 142 4.57 28.94 17.71
CA ARG A 142 4.99 30.33 17.87
C ARG A 142 4.60 30.93 19.22
N ALA A 143 3.47 30.51 19.77
CA ALA A 143 3.01 31.02 21.08
C ALA A 143 3.91 30.55 22.22
N ASN A 144 4.49 29.36 22.13
CA ASN A 144 5.37 28.83 23.17
C ASN A 144 6.80 29.42 23.12
N GLN A 145 7.19 30.07 22.02
CA GLN A 145 8.49 30.74 21.92
C GLN A 145 8.53 32.13 22.58
N VAL A 146 7.37 32.69 22.94
CA VAL A 146 7.25 34.06 23.49
C VAL A 146 7.19 34.05 25.04
N LEU A 147 7.20 32.89 25.65
CA LEU A 147 7.08 32.76 27.15
C LEU A 147 8.40 32.39 27.84
N GLU A 148 9.55 32.65 27.23
CA GLU A 148 10.84 32.65 27.91
C GLU A 148 11.20 34.07 28.39
#